data_890f732f16f84a25a4e5475a46071684
#
_entry.id   890f732f16f84a25a4e5475a46071684
#
_cell.length_a   1.000
_cell.length_b   1.000
_cell.length_c   1.000
_cell.angle_alpha   90.00
_cell.angle_beta   90.00
_cell.angle_gamma   90.00
#
_symmetry.space_group_name_H-M   'P 1'
#
loop_
_entity.id
_entity.type
_entity.pdbx_description
1 polymer ?
#
loop_
_entity_poly.entity_id
_entity_poly.type
_entity_poly.pdbx_seq_one_letter_code
_entity_poly.pdbx_strand_id
1 'polypeptide(L)'
;SNNWIGSYQAIKSEITTVNYNPSLAWKVNDKVSLGLGISYQTIDAEMTSAVPGPFSSSQLKGDDSSWGWNAGALFTLSPAMRVGISYRSAVDYTLEGNANTALTSTPVKADVKLPDTAILSVWQQVSDRWEAMGDLSYTNWSTLQNLNVLSSNTGVQIGSEHFGYKYAWRIAWGAAYKATDAWRVKFGIAYDKTPTSNSDRSARVPDNDRIWFSLGGQWNGGVYGKVDAGYAYLYLKDADINQTKVFAPGVTSTLRGSYNDSAHILGVQYSNGF
;
A
#
# COMPACT_ATOMS: atom_id res chain seq x y z
N SER A 1 -21.33 7.55 -6.02
CA SER A 1 -22.42 8.04 -6.90
C SER A 1 -21.95 8.03 -8.34
N ASN A 2 -22.72 7.44 -9.25
CA ASN A 2 -22.37 7.37 -10.68
C ASN A 2 -22.46 8.73 -11.40
N ASN A 3 -23.00 9.76 -10.74
CA ASN A 3 -23.29 11.07 -11.31
C ASN A 3 -22.49 12.22 -10.66
N TRP A 4 -21.32 11.96 -10.14
CA TRP A 4 -20.45 13.00 -9.64
C TRP A 4 -19.65 13.63 -10.79
N ILE A 5 -19.14 14.85 -10.61
CA ILE A 5 -18.48 15.66 -11.65
C ILE A 5 -17.24 14.97 -12.27
N GLY A 6 -16.55 14.12 -11.52
CA GLY A 6 -15.36 13.36 -11.97
C GLY A 6 -15.68 11.94 -12.45
N SER A 7 -16.94 11.58 -12.70
CA SER A 7 -17.33 10.22 -13.10
C SER A 7 -16.66 9.74 -14.39
N TYR A 8 -16.27 10.62 -15.28
CA TYR A 8 -15.50 10.29 -16.48
C TYR A 8 -14.07 9.85 -16.18
N GLN A 9 -13.49 10.32 -15.08
CA GLN A 9 -12.17 9.87 -14.60
C GLN A 9 -12.30 8.58 -13.79
N ALA A 10 -13.23 8.54 -12.83
CA ALA A 10 -13.43 7.37 -11.99
C ALA A 10 -14.84 7.33 -11.39
N ILE A 11 -15.44 6.14 -11.34
CA ILE A 11 -16.63 5.84 -10.53
C ILE A 11 -16.24 4.90 -9.40
N LYS A 12 -15.56 3.79 -9.73
CA LYS A 12 -15.10 2.77 -8.79
C LYS A 12 -13.67 2.36 -9.14
N SER A 13 -12.87 2.10 -8.12
CA SER A 13 -11.61 1.39 -8.23
C SER A 13 -11.52 0.47 -7.02
N GLU A 14 -11.45 -0.82 -7.27
CA GLU A 14 -11.33 -1.85 -6.26
C GLU A 14 -10.21 -2.79 -6.65
N ILE A 15 -9.28 -3.01 -5.74
CA ILE A 15 -8.19 -3.97 -5.91
C ILE A 15 -8.16 -4.82 -4.65
N THR A 16 -8.31 -6.12 -4.84
CA THR A 16 -8.21 -7.10 -3.77
C THR A 16 -6.99 -7.98 -4.01
N THR A 17 -6.14 -8.11 -3.01
CA THR A 17 -4.98 -9.01 -3.07
C THR A 17 -4.99 -9.97 -1.90
N VAL A 18 -4.65 -11.24 -2.16
CA VAL A 18 -4.42 -12.24 -1.12
C VAL A 18 -3.01 -12.79 -1.29
N ASN A 19 -2.22 -12.74 -0.21
CA ASN A 19 -0.83 -13.18 -0.22
C ASN A 19 -0.63 -14.36 0.74
N TYR A 20 -0.17 -15.49 0.22
CA TYR A 20 0.29 -16.65 0.99
C TYR A 20 1.80 -16.60 1.05
N ASN A 21 2.37 -16.38 2.24
CA ASN A 21 3.81 -16.18 2.43
C ASN A 21 4.38 -17.13 3.49
N PRO A 22 4.63 -18.41 3.16
CA PRO A 22 5.42 -19.27 4.01
C PRO A 22 6.84 -18.71 4.14
N SER A 23 7.34 -18.68 5.39
CA SER A 23 8.64 -18.09 5.70
C SER A 23 9.38 -18.96 6.70
N LEU A 24 10.70 -18.99 6.55
CA LEU A 24 11.62 -19.66 7.46
C LEU A 24 12.53 -18.62 8.11
N ALA A 25 12.78 -18.79 9.41
CA ALA A 25 13.73 -17.99 10.16
C ALA A 25 14.79 -18.90 10.76
N TRP A 26 16.05 -18.48 10.65
CA TRP A 26 17.19 -19.20 11.17
C TRP A 26 18.04 -18.28 12.05
N LYS A 27 18.24 -18.68 13.29
CA LYS A 27 19.19 -18.03 14.20
C LYS A 27 20.60 -18.59 13.90
N VAL A 28 21.41 -17.82 13.17
CA VAL A 28 22.78 -18.20 12.79
C VAL A 28 23.67 -18.24 14.03
N ASN A 29 23.54 -17.25 14.91
CA ASN A 29 24.19 -17.16 16.21
C ASN A 29 23.41 -16.18 17.10
N ASP A 30 23.94 -15.85 18.29
CA ASP A 30 23.24 -14.95 19.23
C ASP A 30 23.11 -13.50 18.74
N LYS A 31 23.86 -13.12 17.70
CA LYS A 31 23.87 -11.76 17.15
C LYS A 31 23.16 -11.65 15.82
N VAL A 32 22.96 -12.74 15.08
CA VAL A 32 22.44 -12.71 13.71
C VAL A 32 21.35 -13.75 13.52
N SER A 33 20.18 -13.29 13.06
CA SER A 33 19.11 -14.13 12.56
C SER A 33 18.78 -13.75 11.12
N LEU A 34 18.51 -14.74 10.28
CA LEU A 34 18.13 -14.56 8.88
C LEU A 34 16.73 -15.08 8.66
N GLY A 35 16.02 -14.50 7.72
CA GLY A 35 14.69 -14.91 7.30
C GLY A 35 14.56 -14.92 5.78
N LEU A 36 13.87 -15.92 5.25
CA LEU A 36 13.52 -16.04 3.84
C LEU A 36 12.06 -16.48 3.73
N GLY A 37 11.36 -15.94 2.76
CA GLY A 37 9.98 -16.32 2.46
C GLY A 37 9.71 -16.30 0.97
N ILE A 38 8.76 -17.14 0.56
CA ILE A 38 8.21 -17.16 -0.79
C ILE A 38 6.77 -16.73 -0.71
N SER A 39 6.34 -15.85 -1.62
CA SER A 39 4.98 -15.35 -1.69
C SER A 39 4.27 -15.88 -2.93
N TYR A 40 3.09 -16.45 -2.78
CA TYR A 40 2.12 -16.60 -3.86
C TYR A 40 1.01 -15.59 -3.63
N GLN A 41 0.80 -14.68 -4.56
CA GLN A 41 -0.16 -13.59 -4.40
C GLN A 41 -1.14 -13.56 -5.56
N THR A 42 -2.43 -13.49 -5.24
CA THR A 42 -3.52 -13.24 -6.19
C THR A 42 -3.89 -11.76 -6.19
N ILE A 43 -4.38 -11.29 -7.32
CA ILE A 43 -4.89 -9.93 -7.50
C ILE A 43 -6.20 -10.00 -8.30
N ASP A 44 -7.23 -9.31 -7.81
CA ASP A 44 -8.47 -9.02 -8.50
C ASP A 44 -8.60 -7.50 -8.61
N ALA A 45 -8.81 -6.98 -9.80
CA ALA A 45 -8.95 -5.55 -10.05
C ALA A 45 -10.24 -5.23 -10.80
N GLU A 46 -10.98 -4.22 -10.31
CA GLU A 46 -12.16 -3.68 -10.98
C GLU A 46 -12.08 -2.16 -11.02
N MET A 47 -12.19 -1.60 -12.22
CA MET A 47 -12.22 -0.16 -12.46
C MET A 47 -13.43 0.22 -13.29
N THR A 48 -14.21 1.22 -12.84
CA THR A 48 -15.34 1.75 -13.62
C THR A 48 -15.19 3.25 -13.83
N SER A 49 -15.67 3.73 -14.98
CA SER A 49 -15.78 5.16 -15.31
C SER A 49 -16.96 5.41 -16.24
N ALA A 50 -17.50 6.62 -16.24
CA ALA A 50 -18.43 7.04 -17.25
C ALA A 50 -17.73 7.14 -18.62
N VAL A 51 -18.50 6.98 -19.68
CA VAL A 51 -18.06 7.16 -21.07
C VAL A 51 -19.05 8.09 -21.78
N PRO A 52 -18.58 8.95 -22.73
CA PRO A 52 -19.47 9.78 -23.53
C PRO A 52 -20.40 8.93 -24.41
N GLY A 53 -21.63 9.42 -24.61
CA GLY A 53 -22.63 8.78 -25.47
C GLY A 53 -23.74 8.08 -24.68
N PRO A 54 -24.54 7.23 -25.35
CA PRO A 54 -25.69 6.56 -24.74
C PRO A 54 -25.30 5.45 -23.74
N PHE A 55 -24.00 5.12 -23.65
CA PHE A 55 -23.46 4.10 -22.75
C PHE A 55 -23.02 4.76 -21.46
N SER A 56 -23.68 4.46 -20.37
CA SER A 56 -23.49 5.16 -19.11
C SER A 56 -22.15 4.87 -18.42
N SER A 57 -21.52 3.71 -18.67
CA SER A 57 -20.26 3.35 -18.01
C SER A 57 -19.44 2.32 -18.80
N SER A 58 -18.14 2.33 -18.55
CA SER A 58 -17.18 1.26 -18.90
C SER A 58 -16.66 0.62 -17.62
N GLN A 59 -16.60 -0.69 -17.61
CA GLN A 59 -16.02 -1.50 -16.54
C GLN A 59 -14.85 -2.29 -17.09
N LEU A 60 -13.70 -2.17 -16.43
CA LEU A 60 -12.55 -3.03 -16.62
C LEU A 60 -12.47 -3.97 -15.42
N LYS A 61 -12.43 -5.27 -15.68
CA LYS A 61 -12.25 -6.28 -14.65
C LYS A 61 -11.21 -7.29 -15.12
N GLY A 62 -10.30 -7.66 -14.23
CA GLY A 62 -9.28 -8.67 -14.53
C GLY A 62 -8.64 -9.17 -13.26
N ASP A 63 -8.08 -10.36 -13.34
CA ASP A 63 -7.41 -11.05 -12.25
C ASP A 63 -6.13 -11.72 -12.74
N ASP A 64 -5.25 -12.03 -11.79
CA ASP A 64 -4.03 -12.81 -12.01
C ASP A 64 -3.46 -13.33 -10.69
N SER A 65 -2.47 -14.20 -10.78
CA SER A 65 -1.69 -14.65 -9.64
C SER A 65 -0.21 -14.77 -9.99
N SER A 66 0.66 -14.39 -9.07
CA SER A 66 2.10 -14.39 -9.34
C SER A 66 2.91 -14.68 -8.08
N TRP A 67 4.20 -14.89 -8.29
CA TRP A 67 5.15 -15.24 -7.24
C TRP A 67 6.05 -14.06 -6.89
N GLY A 68 6.40 -13.99 -5.63
CA GLY A 68 7.40 -13.08 -5.10
C GLY A 68 8.24 -13.76 -4.03
N TRP A 69 9.16 -13.05 -3.45
CA TRP A 69 9.98 -13.50 -2.34
C TRP A 69 10.29 -12.34 -1.39
N ASN A 70 10.70 -12.70 -0.19
CA ASN A 70 11.21 -11.74 0.78
C ASN A 70 12.40 -12.33 1.53
N ALA A 71 13.28 -11.44 1.96
CA ALA A 71 14.44 -11.80 2.77
C ALA A 71 14.63 -10.75 3.87
N GLY A 72 15.18 -11.17 4.99
CA GLY A 72 15.48 -10.27 6.09
C GLY A 72 16.64 -10.75 6.94
N ALA A 73 17.27 -9.81 7.63
CA ALA A 73 18.27 -10.06 8.63
C ALA A 73 18.00 -9.22 9.88
N LEU A 74 18.20 -9.83 11.04
CA LEU A 74 18.13 -9.15 12.33
C LEU A 74 19.49 -9.26 13.01
N PHE A 75 20.05 -8.13 13.38
CA PHE A 75 21.32 -8.00 14.08
C PHE A 75 21.08 -7.55 15.51
N THR A 76 21.48 -8.36 16.48
CA THR A 76 21.52 -8.01 17.90
C THR A 76 22.89 -7.43 18.22
N LEU A 77 23.01 -6.09 18.16
CA LEU A 77 24.27 -5.39 18.38
C LEU A 77 24.65 -5.38 19.86
N SER A 78 23.65 -5.36 20.73
CA SER A 78 23.76 -5.51 22.18
C SER A 78 22.43 -6.04 22.74
N PRO A 79 22.37 -6.45 24.01
CA PRO A 79 21.09 -6.79 24.66
C PRO A 79 20.04 -5.67 24.57
N ALA A 80 20.50 -4.42 24.47
CA ALA A 80 19.66 -3.22 24.43
C ALA A 80 19.44 -2.67 23.00
N MET A 81 20.03 -3.24 21.95
CA MET A 81 19.94 -2.70 20.59
C MET A 81 19.83 -3.79 19.53
N ARG A 82 18.85 -3.66 18.67
CA ARG A 82 18.64 -4.52 17.50
C ARG A 82 18.43 -3.68 16.25
N VAL A 83 18.99 -4.16 15.14
CA VAL A 83 18.83 -3.56 13.81
C VAL A 83 18.29 -4.62 12.87
N GLY A 84 17.21 -4.33 12.18
CA GLY A 84 16.59 -5.19 11.19
C GLY A 84 16.69 -4.61 9.80
N ILE A 85 16.93 -5.47 8.80
CA ILE A 85 16.84 -5.12 7.38
C ILE A 85 15.87 -6.12 6.76
N SER A 86 14.94 -5.64 5.96
CA SER A 86 14.07 -6.53 5.19
C SER A 86 13.88 -6.00 3.76
N TYR A 87 13.73 -6.94 2.84
CA TYR A 87 13.43 -6.67 1.44
C TYR A 87 12.30 -7.59 0.99
N ARG A 88 11.36 -7.02 0.25
CA ARG A 88 10.29 -7.74 -0.45
C ARG A 88 10.42 -7.44 -1.94
N SER A 89 10.46 -8.48 -2.76
CA SER A 89 10.53 -8.35 -4.21
C SER A 89 9.29 -7.68 -4.79
N ALA A 90 9.46 -7.05 -5.95
CA ALA A 90 8.36 -6.74 -6.83
C ALA A 90 7.58 -8.01 -7.21
N VAL A 91 6.31 -7.83 -7.61
CA VAL A 91 5.46 -8.90 -8.14
C VAL A 91 4.89 -8.42 -9.47
N ASP A 92 5.15 -9.18 -10.54
CA ASP A 92 4.71 -8.88 -11.89
C ASP A 92 3.43 -9.66 -12.19
N TYR A 93 2.41 -8.99 -12.71
CA TYR A 93 1.12 -9.57 -13.09
C TYR A 93 0.80 -9.25 -14.54
N THR A 94 0.11 -10.18 -15.19
CA THR A 94 -0.60 -9.95 -16.45
C THR A 94 -2.09 -10.17 -16.21
N LEU A 95 -2.78 -9.10 -15.77
CA LEU A 95 -4.22 -9.16 -15.51
C LEU A 95 -4.95 -9.53 -16.79
N GLU A 96 -5.71 -10.62 -16.79
CA GLU A 96 -6.59 -11.03 -17.88
C GLU A 96 -8.05 -10.86 -17.46
N GLY A 97 -8.89 -10.40 -18.40
CA GLY A 97 -10.28 -10.16 -18.09
C GLY A 97 -11.06 -9.51 -19.21
N ASN A 98 -12.00 -8.63 -18.86
CA ASN A 98 -12.91 -8.04 -19.82
C ASN A 98 -13.07 -6.52 -19.62
N ALA A 99 -13.16 -5.81 -20.75
CA ALA A 99 -13.67 -4.46 -20.84
C ALA A 99 -15.14 -4.50 -21.26
N ASN A 100 -16.02 -4.14 -20.35
CA ASN A 100 -17.47 -4.20 -20.51
C ASN A 100 -18.06 -2.80 -20.68
N THR A 101 -18.95 -2.65 -21.64
CA THR A 101 -19.88 -1.54 -21.79
C THR A 101 -21.31 -2.07 -21.82
N ALA A 102 -22.30 -1.22 -21.93
CA ALA A 102 -23.71 -1.68 -22.05
C ALA A 102 -23.97 -2.56 -23.29
N LEU A 103 -23.12 -2.50 -24.32
CA LEU A 103 -23.32 -3.22 -25.60
C LEU A 103 -22.25 -4.24 -25.90
N THR A 104 -21.07 -4.13 -25.31
CA THR A 104 -19.93 -4.95 -25.73
C THR A 104 -19.17 -5.48 -24.50
N SER A 105 -18.64 -6.69 -24.65
CA SER A 105 -17.66 -7.27 -23.76
C SER A 105 -16.45 -7.67 -24.60
N THR A 106 -15.30 -7.07 -24.32
CA THR A 106 -14.06 -7.29 -25.08
C THR A 106 -13.04 -7.92 -24.14
N PRO A 107 -12.47 -9.10 -24.47
CA PRO A 107 -11.38 -9.67 -23.71
C PRO A 107 -10.15 -8.76 -23.74
N VAL A 108 -9.56 -8.51 -22.57
CA VAL A 108 -8.44 -7.58 -22.39
C VAL A 108 -7.36 -8.18 -21.50
N LYS A 109 -6.16 -7.64 -21.65
CA LYS A 109 -5.03 -7.88 -20.75
C LYS A 109 -4.31 -6.60 -20.42
N ALA A 110 -3.67 -6.57 -19.24
CA ALA A 110 -2.87 -5.43 -18.78
C ALA A 110 -1.74 -5.91 -17.87
N ASP A 111 -0.52 -5.47 -18.15
CA ASP A 111 0.63 -5.77 -17.29
C ASP A 111 0.69 -4.77 -16.14
N VAL A 112 0.84 -5.29 -14.92
CA VAL A 112 0.94 -4.53 -13.68
C VAL A 112 2.12 -5.03 -12.87
N LYS A 113 3.00 -4.13 -12.44
CA LYS A 113 4.10 -4.46 -11.56
C LYS A 113 3.91 -3.78 -10.21
N LEU A 114 3.64 -4.59 -9.17
CA LEU A 114 3.66 -4.09 -7.80
C LEU A 114 5.12 -3.88 -7.34
N PRO A 115 5.39 -2.78 -6.61
CA PRO A 115 6.75 -2.38 -6.29
C PRO A 115 7.44 -3.31 -5.30
N ASP A 116 8.75 -3.34 -5.39
CA ASP A 116 9.61 -3.84 -4.33
C ASP A 116 9.71 -2.83 -3.17
N THR A 117 10.01 -3.35 -1.99
CA THR A 117 10.13 -2.56 -0.76
C THR A 117 11.35 -2.99 0.05
N ALA A 118 12.12 -2.03 0.51
CA ALA A 118 13.21 -2.22 1.45
C ALA A 118 12.94 -1.45 2.75
N ILE A 119 13.20 -2.07 3.89
CA ILE A 119 13.00 -1.46 5.22
C ILE A 119 14.25 -1.67 6.08
N LEU A 120 14.68 -0.59 6.72
CA LEU A 120 15.67 -0.60 7.80
C LEU A 120 14.96 -0.22 9.09
N SER A 121 15.07 -1.07 10.11
CA SER A 121 14.43 -0.88 11.42
C SER A 121 15.47 -0.90 12.53
N VAL A 122 15.30 -0.04 13.53
CA VAL A 122 16.12 -0.01 14.73
C VAL A 122 15.22 -0.06 15.96
N TRP A 123 15.56 -0.88 16.91
CA TRP A 123 14.98 -0.92 18.24
C TRP A 123 16.07 -0.74 19.27
N GLN A 124 15.82 0.13 20.25
CA GLN A 124 16.76 0.41 21.35
C GLN A 124 16.02 0.47 22.68
N GLN A 125 16.50 -0.24 23.66
CA GLN A 125 16.18 -0.02 25.06
C GLN A 125 17.03 1.14 25.58
N VAL A 126 16.38 2.28 25.84
CA VAL A 126 17.04 3.51 26.31
C VAL A 126 17.24 3.49 27.81
N SER A 127 16.34 2.85 28.54
CA SER A 127 16.40 2.63 29.99
C SER A 127 15.54 1.44 30.38
N ASP A 128 15.47 1.12 31.68
CA ASP A 128 14.64 0.02 32.21
C ASP A 128 13.13 0.21 31.89
N ARG A 129 12.70 1.44 31.60
CA ARG A 129 11.30 1.77 31.32
C ARG A 129 11.05 2.27 29.92
N TRP A 130 12.08 2.72 29.19
CA TRP A 130 11.91 3.34 27.89
C TRP A 130 12.56 2.54 26.78
N GLU A 131 11.80 2.33 25.71
CA GLU A 131 12.26 1.79 24.45
C GLU A 131 12.02 2.82 23.35
N ALA A 132 12.93 2.93 22.41
CA ALA A 132 12.80 3.75 21.20
C ALA A 132 12.88 2.85 19.97
N MET A 133 12.15 3.22 18.93
CA MET A 133 12.09 2.49 17.66
C MET A 133 12.11 3.47 16.52
N GLY A 134 12.70 3.08 15.40
CA GLY A 134 12.69 3.85 14.17
C GLY A 134 12.72 2.95 12.95
N ASP A 135 12.02 3.37 11.89
CA ASP A 135 11.98 2.70 10.61
C ASP A 135 12.22 3.68 9.48
N LEU A 136 13.02 3.26 8.50
CA LEU A 136 13.13 3.88 7.20
C LEU A 136 12.68 2.87 6.14
N SER A 137 11.66 3.20 5.39
CA SER A 137 11.09 2.36 4.35
C SER A 137 11.24 3.05 2.99
N TYR A 138 11.61 2.29 1.98
CA TYR A 138 11.68 2.70 0.59
C TYR A 138 10.82 1.77 -0.24
N THR A 139 9.94 2.33 -1.09
CA THR A 139 9.07 1.58 -1.99
C THR A 139 9.24 2.12 -3.41
N ASN A 140 9.59 1.25 -4.34
CA ASN A 140 9.91 1.59 -5.72
C ASN A 140 8.65 1.68 -6.60
N TRP A 141 7.77 2.63 -6.33
CA TRP A 141 6.58 2.87 -7.13
C TRP A 141 6.87 3.33 -8.57
N SER A 142 8.12 3.68 -8.90
CA SER A 142 8.49 4.06 -10.25
C SER A 142 8.32 2.92 -11.28
N THR A 143 8.08 1.70 -10.84
CA THR A 143 7.69 0.57 -11.68
C THR A 143 6.30 0.71 -12.29
N LEU A 144 5.42 1.53 -11.69
CA LEU A 144 4.04 1.75 -12.16
C LEU A 144 3.91 3.14 -12.81
N GLN A 145 4.24 3.21 -14.11
CA GLN A 145 4.15 4.45 -14.91
C GLN A 145 2.81 4.56 -15.62
N ASN A 146 2.43 3.49 -16.32
CA ASN A 146 1.19 3.42 -17.08
C ASN A 146 0.58 2.03 -16.93
N LEU A 147 -0.74 1.99 -16.87
CA LEU A 147 -1.52 0.77 -17.03
C LEU A 147 -2.10 0.78 -18.45
N ASN A 148 -1.50 0.03 -19.37
CA ASN A 148 -1.98 -0.08 -20.73
C ASN A 148 -2.91 -1.29 -20.85
N VAL A 149 -4.13 -1.06 -21.30
CA VAL A 149 -5.14 -2.10 -21.51
C VAL A 149 -5.16 -2.47 -22.97
N LEU A 150 -4.79 -3.71 -23.28
CA LEU A 150 -4.72 -4.23 -24.65
C LEU A 150 -5.89 -5.20 -24.89
N SER A 151 -6.46 -5.16 -26.09
CA SER A 151 -7.36 -6.22 -26.53
C SER A 151 -6.62 -7.54 -26.62
N SER A 152 -7.07 -8.59 -25.95
CA SER A 152 -6.47 -9.93 -26.00
C SER A 152 -6.53 -10.55 -27.40
N ASN A 153 -7.54 -10.16 -28.21
CA ASN A 153 -7.76 -10.72 -29.53
C ASN A 153 -6.84 -10.09 -30.60
N THR A 154 -6.54 -8.79 -30.47
CA THR A 154 -5.86 -8.04 -31.53
C THR A 154 -4.51 -7.47 -31.09
N GLY A 155 -4.23 -7.42 -29.77
CA GLY A 155 -3.07 -6.75 -29.20
C GLY A 155 -3.13 -5.22 -29.27
N VAL A 156 -4.19 -4.66 -29.82
CA VAL A 156 -4.34 -3.20 -29.94
C VAL A 156 -4.68 -2.60 -28.57
N GLN A 157 -4.04 -1.48 -28.24
CA GLN A 157 -4.33 -0.74 -27.02
C GLN A 157 -5.69 -0.07 -27.11
N ILE A 158 -6.58 -0.38 -26.17
CA ILE A 158 -7.95 0.13 -26.09
C ILE A 158 -8.15 1.11 -24.93
N GLY A 159 -7.19 1.18 -24.01
CA GLY A 159 -7.21 2.10 -22.89
C GLY A 159 -5.85 2.27 -22.25
N SER A 160 -5.68 3.35 -21.51
CA SER A 160 -4.49 3.58 -20.71
C SER A 160 -4.85 4.43 -19.49
N GLU A 161 -4.25 4.14 -18.34
CA GLU A 161 -4.25 5.01 -17.16
C GLU A 161 -2.81 5.41 -16.87
N HIS A 162 -2.54 6.71 -16.82
CA HIS A 162 -1.23 7.24 -16.51
C HIS A 162 -1.11 7.49 -15.01
N PHE A 163 -0.11 6.91 -14.37
CA PHE A 163 0.19 7.10 -12.95
C PHE A 163 1.42 7.99 -12.73
N GLY A 164 2.46 7.85 -13.55
CA GLY A 164 3.69 8.65 -13.46
C GLY A 164 4.35 8.57 -12.08
N TYR A 165 4.20 7.43 -11.38
CA TYR A 165 4.66 7.29 -10.00
C TYR A 165 6.18 7.32 -9.91
N LYS A 166 6.67 7.89 -8.80
CA LYS A 166 8.08 7.94 -8.40
C LYS A 166 8.29 6.98 -7.22
N TYR A 167 9.53 6.85 -6.78
CA TYR A 167 9.78 6.17 -5.51
C TYR A 167 9.14 6.92 -4.34
N ALA A 168 8.67 6.16 -3.37
CA ALA A 168 8.17 6.67 -2.10
C ALA A 168 9.08 6.23 -0.96
N TRP A 169 9.13 7.02 0.10
CA TRP A 169 9.84 6.67 1.32
C TRP A 169 9.02 7.09 2.54
N ARG A 170 9.24 6.38 3.61
CA ARG A 170 8.60 6.65 4.89
C ARG A 170 9.64 6.60 5.98
N ILE A 171 9.64 7.61 6.85
CA ILE A 171 10.39 7.59 8.09
C ILE A 171 9.41 7.56 9.25
N ALA A 172 9.63 6.65 10.19
CA ALA A 172 8.81 6.52 11.38
C ALA A 172 9.69 6.50 12.63
N TRP A 173 9.17 7.08 13.69
CA TRP A 173 9.76 7.00 15.01
C TRP A 173 8.68 6.68 16.03
N GLY A 174 9.03 5.86 17.03
CA GLY A 174 8.15 5.47 18.11
C GLY A 174 8.90 5.28 19.42
N ALA A 175 8.14 5.33 20.49
CA ALA A 175 8.64 4.96 21.80
C ALA A 175 7.60 4.17 22.57
N ALA A 176 8.08 3.35 23.49
CA ALA A 176 7.25 2.63 24.45
C ALA A 176 7.73 2.91 25.88
N TYR A 177 6.77 3.16 26.74
CA TYR A 177 7.00 3.39 28.17
C TYR A 177 6.38 2.28 29.00
N LYS A 178 7.19 1.58 29.77
CA LYS A 178 6.75 0.58 30.74
C LYS A 178 6.24 1.31 31.98
N ALA A 179 4.92 1.53 32.03
CA ALA A 179 4.28 2.21 33.16
C ALA A 179 4.29 1.34 34.42
N THR A 180 3.98 0.04 34.24
CA THR A 180 4.06 -1.02 35.27
C THR A 180 4.54 -2.33 34.65
N ASP A 181 4.65 -3.40 35.42
CA ASP A 181 4.99 -4.72 34.85
C ASP A 181 3.87 -5.28 33.97
N ALA A 182 2.64 -4.85 34.20
CA ALA A 182 1.47 -5.26 33.42
C ALA A 182 1.15 -4.30 32.26
N TRP A 183 1.54 -3.03 32.33
CA TRP A 183 1.12 -2.02 31.38
C TRP A 183 2.27 -1.31 30.68
N ARG A 184 2.16 -1.19 29.35
CA ARG A 184 3.07 -0.43 28.49
C ARG A 184 2.27 0.51 27.58
N VAL A 185 2.67 1.77 27.55
CA VAL A 185 2.09 2.79 26.65
C VAL A 185 3.03 2.96 25.46
N LYS A 186 2.46 3.11 24.27
CA LYS A 186 3.20 3.24 23.01
C LYS A 186 2.73 4.49 22.28
N PHE A 187 3.64 5.21 21.64
CA PHE A 187 3.32 6.35 20.78
C PHE A 187 4.31 6.44 19.64
N GLY A 188 3.88 7.03 18.55
CA GLY A 188 4.71 7.16 17.35
C GLY A 188 4.23 8.26 16.43
N ILE A 189 5.17 8.69 15.61
CA ILE A 189 4.95 9.63 14.53
C ILE A 189 5.64 9.10 13.28
N ALA A 190 5.02 9.30 12.10
CA ALA A 190 5.69 8.99 10.84
C ALA A 190 5.36 10.05 9.79
N TYR A 191 6.30 10.22 8.86
CA TYR A 191 6.08 10.94 7.62
C TYR A 191 6.21 9.96 6.46
N ASP A 192 5.25 10.01 5.56
CA ASP A 192 5.11 9.09 4.42
C ASP A 192 4.98 9.91 3.14
N LYS A 193 6.00 9.82 2.29
CA LYS A 193 6.08 10.56 1.03
C LYS A 193 5.24 9.88 -0.04
N THR A 194 4.31 10.63 -0.64
CA THR A 194 3.51 10.13 -1.76
C THR A 194 4.37 9.86 -3.00
N PRO A 195 4.08 8.82 -3.79
CA PRO A 195 4.74 8.57 -5.07
C PRO A 195 4.23 9.47 -6.20
N THR A 196 3.05 10.10 -6.05
CA THR A 196 2.43 10.91 -7.11
C THR A 196 2.79 12.39 -7.02
N SER A 197 2.58 13.11 -8.11
CA SER A 197 2.71 14.57 -8.20
C SER A 197 1.35 15.20 -8.52
N ASN A 198 1.22 16.52 -8.39
CA ASN A 198 -0.03 17.22 -8.71
C ASN A 198 -0.42 17.07 -10.19
N SER A 199 0.55 16.89 -11.10
CA SER A 199 0.29 16.66 -12.53
C SER A 199 -0.19 15.24 -12.85
N ASP A 200 0.22 14.26 -12.04
CA ASP A 200 0.01 12.83 -12.32
C ASP A 200 -1.05 12.21 -11.41
N ARG A 201 -1.58 13.02 -10.46
CA ARG A 201 -2.57 12.54 -9.50
C ARG A 201 -3.86 12.15 -10.20
N SER A 202 -4.25 10.89 -9.99
CA SER A 202 -5.49 10.32 -10.52
C SER A 202 -6.65 10.50 -9.53
N ALA A 203 -7.86 10.69 -10.06
CA ALA A 203 -9.07 10.66 -9.25
C ALA A 203 -9.35 9.28 -8.63
N ARG A 204 -8.68 8.22 -9.10
CA ARG A 204 -8.78 6.86 -8.56
C ARG A 204 -8.00 6.70 -7.25
N VAL A 205 -6.87 7.41 -7.13
CA VAL A 205 -6.00 7.40 -5.95
C VAL A 205 -5.55 8.84 -5.68
N PRO A 206 -6.38 9.66 -5.00
CA PRO A 206 -6.05 11.05 -4.69
C PRO A 206 -5.08 11.15 -3.51
N ASP A 207 -3.90 10.54 -3.65
CA ASP A 207 -2.88 10.46 -2.60
C ASP A 207 -2.04 11.73 -2.50
N ASN A 208 -1.55 12.04 -1.30
CA ASN A 208 -0.54 13.06 -1.03
C ASN A 208 0.31 12.66 0.18
N ASP A 209 1.31 13.47 0.53
CA ASP A 209 2.15 13.27 1.70
C ASP A 209 1.30 13.12 2.96
N ARG A 210 1.70 12.20 3.86
CA ARG A 210 0.95 11.85 5.06
C ARG A 210 1.79 11.99 6.30
N ILE A 211 1.17 12.48 7.37
CA ILE A 211 1.72 12.44 8.72
C ILE A 211 0.86 11.51 9.56
N TRP A 212 1.49 10.59 10.24
CA TRP A 212 0.84 9.63 11.12
C TRP A 212 1.08 10.02 12.56
N PHE A 213 0.04 10.02 13.36
CA PHE A 213 0.10 10.12 14.82
C PHE A 213 -0.50 8.85 15.40
N SER A 214 0.25 8.14 16.23
CA SER A 214 -0.21 6.87 16.79
C SER A 214 -0.04 6.83 18.31
N LEU A 215 -1.04 6.23 18.96
CA LEU A 215 -1.06 5.98 20.39
C LEU A 215 -1.55 4.54 20.61
N GLY A 216 -0.95 3.85 21.57
CA GLY A 216 -1.35 2.49 21.89
C GLY A 216 -1.02 2.08 23.31
N GLY A 217 -1.55 0.95 23.68
CA GLY A 217 -1.29 0.31 24.96
C GLY A 217 -1.14 -1.19 24.82
N GLN A 218 -0.32 -1.78 25.66
CA GLN A 218 -0.20 -3.22 25.81
C GLN A 218 -0.49 -3.59 27.27
N TRP A 219 -1.38 -4.54 27.44
CA TRP A 219 -1.59 -5.20 28.73
C TRP A 219 -0.99 -6.60 28.69
N ASN A 220 -0.16 -6.91 29.68
CA ASN A 220 0.42 -8.23 29.90
C ASN A 220 -0.31 -8.91 31.05
N GLY A 221 -1.16 -9.86 30.73
CA GLY A 221 -1.94 -10.66 31.68
C GLY A 221 -1.21 -11.89 32.22
N GLY A 222 0.11 -12.01 32.00
CA GLY A 222 0.88 -13.18 32.41
C GLY A 222 0.42 -14.44 31.68
N VAL A 223 -0.11 -15.41 32.41
CA VAL A 223 -0.64 -16.68 31.87
C VAL A 223 -1.84 -16.49 30.93
N TYR A 224 -2.52 -15.35 31.02
CA TYR A 224 -3.65 -15.01 30.14
C TYR A 224 -3.21 -14.36 28.81
N GLY A 225 -1.90 -14.29 28.53
CA GLY A 225 -1.38 -13.69 27.32
C GLY A 225 -1.26 -12.17 27.37
N LYS A 226 -1.13 -11.57 26.20
CA LYS A 226 -0.96 -10.11 26.01
C LYS A 226 -2.03 -9.58 25.09
N VAL A 227 -2.57 -8.41 25.43
CA VAL A 227 -3.48 -7.64 24.59
C VAL A 227 -2.81 -6.33 24.21
N ASP A 228 -2.71 -6.07 22.91
CA ASP A 228 -2.28 -4.79 22.36
C ASP A 228 -3.49 -4.09 21.74
N ALA A 229 -3.67 -2.80 22.03
CA ALA A 229 -4.65 -1.94 21.39
C ALA A 229 -3.95 -0.67 20.91
N GLY A 230 -4.31 -0.20 19.71
CA GLY A 230 -3.69 0.97 19.12
C GLY A 230 -4.65 1.75 18.26
N TYR A 231 -4.42 3.04 18.21
CA TYR A 231 -5.11 3.98 17.35
C TYR A 231 -4.09 4.80 16.57
N ALA A 232 -4.35 5.03 15.28
CA ALA A 232 -3.59 5.94 14.47
C ALA A 232 -4.50 6.92 13.73
N TYR A 233 -4.11 8.17 13.74
CA TYR A 233 -4.67 9.23 12.91
C TYR A 233 -3.70 9.56 11.79
N LEU A 234 -4.20 9.54 10.56
CA LEU A 234 -3.46 9.91 9.36
C LEU A 234 -3.98 11.27 8.88
N TYR A 235 -3.12 12.26 8.94
CA TYR A 235 -3.33 13.53 8.28
C TYR A 235 -2.74 13.44 6.87
N LEU A 236 -3.59 13.60 5.85
CA LEU A 236 -3.17 13.73 4.46
C LEU A 236 -3.11 15.22 4.11
N LYS A 237 -2.03 15.64 3.48
CA LYS A 237 -1.94 16.98 2.91
C LYS A 237 -2.96 17.12 1.77
N ASP A 238 -3.58 18.30 1.63
CA ASP A 238 -4.53 18.56 0.56
C ASP A 238 -3.98 18.15 -0.80
N ALA A 239 -4.76 17.41 -1.57
CA ALA A 239 -4.36 16.78 -2.81
C ALA A 239 -5.02 17.47 -4.00
N ASP A 240 -4.33 18.45 -4.60
CA ASP A 240 -4.82 19.10 -5.82
C ASP A 240 -4.84 18.13 -6.99
N ILE A 241 -5.91 18.16 -7.77
CA ILE A 241 -6.08 17.38 -8.99
C ILE A 241 -6.33 18.28 -10.18
N ASN A 242 -5.66 17.98 -11.30
CA ASN A 242 -5.88 18.59 -12.60
C ASN A 242 -5.69 17.52 -13.68
N GLN A 243 -6.66 16.61 -13.76
CA GLN A 243 -6.61 15.46 -14.65
C GLN A 243 -7.46 15.67 -15.89
N THR A 244 -6.87 15.50 -17.07
CA THR A 244 -7.59 15.52 -18.36
C THR A 244 -7.57 14.13 -18.98
N LYS A 245 -8.73 13.60 -19.31
CA LYS A 245 -8.92 12.34 -20.04
C LYS A 245 -9.41 12.63 -21.45
N VAL A 246 -8.75 12.01 -22.42
CA VAL A 246 -9.09 12.12 -23.85
C VAL A 246 -9.81 10.85 -24.26
N PHE A 247 -11.01 10.95 -24.82
CA PHE A 247 -11.81 9.82 -25.31
C PHE A 247 -11.72 9.66 -26.82
N ALA A 248 -11.63 10.78 -27.54
CA ALA A 248 -11.44 10.86 -28.99
C ALA A 248 -10.89 12.25 -29.33
N PRO A 249 -10.39 12.48 -30.55
CA PRO A 249 -10.00 13.80 -31.02
C PRO A 249 -11.12 14.83 -30.77
N GLY A 250 -10.84 15.86 -29.97
CA GLY A 250 -11.80 16.90 -29.59
C GLY A 250 -12.79 16.53 -28.47
N VAL A 251 -12.78 15.30 -27.98
CA VAL A 251 -13.66 14.86 -26.88
C VAL A 251 -12.82 14.61 -25.62
N THR A 252 -12.81 15.57 -24.72
CA THR A 252 -12.02 15.53 -23.48
C THR A 252 -12.89 15.79 -22.25
N SER A 253 -12.47 15.28 -21.10
CA SER A 253 -13.02 15.65 -19.79
C SER A 253 -11.88 16.06 -18.87
N THR A 254 -11.97 17.24 -18.28
CA THR A 254 -10.99 17.75 -17.31
C THR A 254 -11.63 17.86 -15.94
N LEU A 255 -11.01 17.21 -14.94
CA LEU A 255 -11.36 17.32 -13.53
C LEU A 255 -10.33 18.18 -12.82
N ARG A 256 -10.80 19.25 -12.19
CA ARG A 256 -9.99 20.15 -11.35
C ARG A 256 -10.62 20.30 -9.98
N GLY A 257 -9.81 20.27 -8.95
CA GLY A 257 -10.26 20.43 -7.57
C GLY A 257 -9.18 20.05 -6.58
N SER A 258 -9.58 19.87 -5.33
CA SER A 258 -8.71 19.43 -4.25
C SER A 258 -9.44 18.38 -3.42
N TYR A 259 -8.72 17.38 -2.95
CA TYR A 259 -9.19 16.41 -1.97
C TYR A 259 -8.61 16.78 -0.61
N ASN A 260 -9.46 16.72 0.41
CA ASN A 260 -9.07 16.87 1.81
C ASN A 260 -9.44 15.57 2.52
N ASP A 261 -8.45 14.76 2.81
CA ASP A 261 -8.64 13.41 3.31
C ASP A 261 -7.96 13.22 4.67
N SER A 262 -8.53 12.34 5.46
CA SER A 262 -7.93 11.83 6.70
C SER A 262 -8.36 10.39 6.93
N ALA A 263 -7.60 9.64 7.72
CA ALA A 263 -7.95 8.29 8.07
C ALA A 263 -7.78 8.03 9.57
N HIS A 264 -8.67 7.20 10.12
CA HIS A 264 -8.63 6.73 11.49
C HIS A 264 -8.48 5.20 11.47
N ILE A 265 -7.46 4.70 12.14
CA ILE A 265 -7.17 3.26 12.21
C ILE A 265 -7.24 2.82 13.66
N LEU A 266 -8.02 1.80 13.94
CA LEU A 266 -8.09 1.12 15.22
C LEU A 266 -7.62 -0.32 15.04
N GLY A 267 -6.72 -0.78 15.88
CA GLY A 267 -6.21 -2.15 15.88
C GLY A 267 -6.22 -2.75 17.26
N VAL A 268 -6.58 -4.03 17.35
CA VAL A 268 -6.49 -4.84 18.55
C VAL A 268 -5.82 -6.16 18.21
N GLN A 269 -4.89 -6.60 19.03
CA GLN A 269 -4.20 -7.87 18.90
C GLN A 269 -4.15 -8.61 20.21
N TYR A 270 -4.42 -9.91 20.17
CA TYR A 270 -4.18 -10.82 21.28
C TYR A 270 -3.03 -11.75 20.94
N SER A 271 -2.12 -11.97 21.87
CA SER A 271 -0.97 -12.87 21.73
C SER A 271 -0.84 -13.75 22.97
N ASN A 272 -0.73 -15.05 22.76
CA ASN A 272 -0.41 -16.01 23.81
C ASN A 272 0.74 -16.91 23.34
N GLY A 273 1.70 -17.19 24.22
CA GLY A 273 2.79 -18.13 23.98
C GLY A 273 2.48 -19.46 24.67
N PHE A 274 2.73 -20.53 23.98
CA PHE A 274 2.63 -21.90 24.51
C PHE A 274 3.97 -22.34 25.03
#